data_417efbc2faa91db9554ce06711597d80
#
_entry.id   417efbc2faa91db9554ce06711597d80
#
_cell.length_a   1.000
_cell.length_b   1.000
_cell.length_c   1.000
_cell.angle_alpha   90.00
_cell.angle_beta   90.00
_cell.angle_gamma   90.00
#
_symmetry.space_group_name_H-M   'P 1'
#
loop_
_entity.id
_entity.type
_entity.pdbx_description
1 polymer ?
#
loop_
_entity_poly.entity_id
_entity_poly.type
_entity_poly.pdbx_seq_one_letter_code
_entity_poly.pdbx_strand_id
1 'polypeptide(L)'
;MQADHEAIKRRLKTARGQIDGLIRMVEEDRYCLDISNQLLATQALLKRANEEVLRAHMLSCVKQAFEQGNAEEKIDEMIGVLHKIMK
;
A
#
# COMPACT_ATOMS: atom_id res chain seq x y z
N MET A 1 2.32 -13.36 3.71
CA MET A 1 1.43 -12.27 3.22
C MET A 1 0.25 -12.88 2.47
N GLN A 2 -0.96 -12.40 2.72
CA GLN A 2 -2.19 -12.97 2.16
C GLN A 2 -2.54 -12.48 0.75
N ALA A 3 -1.99 -11.34 0.34
CA ALA A 3 -2.23 -10.79 -0.99
C ALA A 3 -1.45 -11.56 -2.07
N ASP A 4 -1.84 -11.36 -3.33
CA ASP A 4 -1.15 -11.93 -4.49
C ASP A 4 0.27 -11.36 -4.57
N HIS A 5 1.27 -12.21 -4.35
CA HIS A 5 2.67 -11.82 -4.34
C HIS A 5 3.12 -11.19 -5.67
N GLU A 6 2.68 -11.78 -6.79
CA GLU A 6 3.09 -11.27 -8.11
C GLU A 6 2.47 -9.90 -8.42
N ALA A 7 1.22 -9.69 -8.02
CA ALA A 7 0.55 -8.40 -8.20
C ALA A 7 1.24 -7.31 -7.38
N ILE A 8 1.54 -7.58 -6.12
CA ILE A 8 2.20 -6.61 -5.23
C ILE A 8 3.62 -6.32 -5.72
N LYS A 9 4.38 -7.35 -6.10
CA LYS A 9 5.73 -7.18 -6.66
C LYS A 9 5.71 -6.30 -7.90
N ARG A 10 4.75 -6.51 -8.79
CA ARG A 10 4.62 -5.72 -10.02
C ARG A 10 4.40 -4.25 -9.70
N ARG A 11 3.52 -3.94 -8.74
CA ARG A 11 3.26 -2.56 -8.31
C ARG A 11 4.51 -1.93 -7.69
N LEU A 12 5.24 -2.69 -6.88
CA LEU A 12 6.47 -2.21 -6.25
C LEU A 12 7.58 -1.97 -7.28
N LYS A 13 7.69 -2.83 -8.29
CA LYS A 13 8.65 -2.63 -9.38
C LYS A 13 8.31 -1.38 -10.19
N THR A 14 7.04 -1.13 -10.43
CA THR A 14 6.59 0.10 -11.10
C THR A 14 6.95 1.33 -10.26
N ALA A 15 6.70 1.27 -8.95
CA ALA A 15 7.07 2.35 -8.04
C ALA A 15 8.59 2.58 -8.02
N ARG A 16 9.37 1.52 -8.04
CA ARG A 16 10.83 1.59 -8.10
C ARG A 16 11.29 2.35 -9.35
N GLY A 17 10.70 2.03 -10.51
CA GLY A 17 11.00 2.74 -11.75
C GLY A 17 10.62 4.22 -11.68
N GLN A 18 9.51 4.54 -11.06
CA GLN A 18 9.09 5.94 -10.85
C GLN A 18 10.05 6.68 -9.92
N ILE A 19 10.54 6.00 -8.87
CA ILE A 19 11.52 6.59 -7.95
C ILE A 19 12.83 6.86 -8.68
N ASP A 20 13.30 5.94 -9.53
CA ASP A 20 14.48 6.15 -10.36
C ASP A 20 14.30 7.37 -11.28
N GLY A 21 13.11 7.51 -11.85
CA GLY A 21 12.76 8.68 -12.68
C GLY A 21 12.78 9.99 -11.87
N LEU A 22 12.29 9.95 -10.65
CA LEU A 22 12.33 11.11 -9.73
C LEU A 22 13.77 11.52 -9.41
N ILE A 23 14.64 10.56 -9.16
CA ILE A 23 16.05 10.82 -8.90
C ILE A 23 16.68 11.55 -10.08
N ARG A 24 16.41 11.09 -11.30
CA ARG A 24 16.89 11.76 -12.53
C ARG A 24 16.35 13.18 -12.66
N MET A 25 15.07 13.39 -12.34
CA MET A 25 14.46 14.73 -12.38
C MET A 25 15.18 15.69 -11.43
N VAL A 26 15.54 15.22 -10.23
CA VAL A 26 16.29 16.01 -9.27
C VAL A 26 17.70 16.31 -9.80
N GLU A 27 18.38 15.31 -10.36
CA GLU A 27 19.72 15.48 -10.93
C GLU A 27 19.73 16.47 -12.09
N GLU A 28 18.66 16.48 -12.90
CA GLU A 28 18.50 17.39 -14.03
C GLU A 28 17.93 18.76 -13.63
N ASP A 29 17.71 18.96 -12.34
CA ASP A 29 17.14 20.19 -11.79
C ASP A 29 15.81 20.58 -12.45
N ARG A 30 14.93 19.60 -12.63
CA ARG A 30 13.61 19.81 -13.23
C ARG A 30 12.74 20.70 -12.34
N TYR A 31 11.70 21.25 -12.94
CA TYR A 31 10.78 22.16 -12.28
C TYR A 31 10.12 21.51 -11.03
N CYS A 32 10.10 22.24 -9.92
CA CYS A 32 9.64 21.73 -8.64
C CYS A 32 8.24 21.11 -8.69
N LEU A 33 7.31 21.75 -9.40
CA LEU A 33 5.93 21.26 -9.45
C LEU A 33 5.81 19.97 -10.28
N ASP A 34 6.68 19.78 -11.29
CA ASP A 34 6.72 18.52 -12.03
C ASP A 34 7.20 17.38 -11.14
N ILE A 35 8.23 17.64 -10.34
CA ILE A 35 8.73 16.66 -9.36
C ILE A 35 7.65 16.35 -8.32
N SER A 36 6.99 17.39 -7.81
CA SER A 36 5.92 17.21 -6.83
C SER A 36 4.77 16.37 -7.36
N ASN A 37 4.33 16.64 -8.59
CA ASN A 37 3.26 15.88 -9.23
C ASN A 37 3.64 14.41 -9.40
N GLN A 38 4.90 14.15 -9.77
CA GLN A 38 5.38 12.77 -9.91
C GLN A 38 5.47 12.06 -8.55
N LEU A 39 5.86 12.77 -7.51
CA LEU A 39 5.84 12.23 -6.14
C LEU A 39 4.44 11.83 -5.73
N LEU A 40 3.44 12.66 -6.02
CA LEU A 40 2.05 12.36 -5.71
C LEU A 40 1.58 11.10 -6.46
N ALA A 41 1.97 10.94 -7.72
CA ALA A 41 1.64 9.75 -8.50
C ALA A 41 2.25 8.48 -7.89
N THR A 42 3.50 8.56 -7.44
CA THR A 42 4.18 7.43 -6.81
C THR A 42 3.54 7.09 -5.45
N GLN A 43 3.16 8.10 -4.68
CA GLN A 43 2.42 7.89 -3.43
C GLN A 43 1.10 7.17 -3.68
N ALA A 44 0.35 7.56 -4.72
CA ALA A 44 -0.92 6.93 -5.06
C ALA A 44 -0.73 5.45 -5.41
N LEU A 45 0.33 5.12 -6.13
CA LEU A 45 0.66 3.73 -6.47
C LEU A 45 0.99 2.92 -5.22
N LEU A 46 1.79 3.46 -4.31
CA LEU A 46 2.13 2.81 -3.05
C LEU A 46 0.89 2.62 -2.16
N LYS A 47 0.00 3.61 -2.14
CA LYS A 47 -1.26 3.53 -1.41
C LYS A 47 -2.11 2.37 -1.92
N ARG A 48 -2.21 2.20 -3.24
CA ARG A 48 -2.95 1.07 -3.84
C ARG A 48 -2.35 -0.26 -3.43
N ALA A 49 -1.03 -0.40 -3.47
CA ALA A 49 -0.36 -1.62 -3.04
C ALA A 49 -0.69 -1.93 -1.58
N ASN A 50 -0.65 -0.92 -0.73
CA ASN A 50 -0.97 -1.06 0.69
C ASN A 50 -2.42 -1.48 0.90
N GLU A 51 -3.36 -0.87 0.16
CA GLU A 51 -4.78 -1.22 0.24
C GLU A 51 -5.02 -2.68 -0.15
N GLU A 52 -4.33 -3.18 -1.19
CA GLU A 52 -4.45 -4.58 -1.59
C GLU A 52 -3.92 -5.54 -0.53
N VAL A 53 -2.76 -5.23 0.05
CA VAL A 53 -2.18 -6.04 1.14
C VAL A 53 -3.13 -6.10 2.32
N LEU A 54 -3.65 -4.96 2.74
CA LEU A 54 -4.52 -4.86 3.91
C LEU A 54 -5.88 -5.51 3.67
N ARG A 55 -6.45 -5.34 2.48
CA ARG A 55 -7.71 -5.97 2.14
C ARG A 55 -7.63 -7.49 2.22
N ALA A 56 -6.58 -8.07 1.62
CA ALA A 56 -6.36 -9.52 1.66
C ALA A 56 -6.16 -10.02 3.09
N HIS A 57 -5.42 -9.27 3.90
CA HIS A 57 -5.20 -9.60 5.30
C HIS A 57 -6.52 -9.59 6.08
N MET A 58 -7.34 -8.54 5.90
CA MET A 58 -8.62 -8.41 6.61
C MET A 58 -9.59 -9.52 6.23
N LEU A 59 -9.66 -9.87 4.94
CA LEU A 59 -10.51 -10.98 4.49
C LEU A 59 -10.09 -12.31 5.12
N SER A 60 -8.80 -12.56 5.20
CA SER A 60 -8.24 -13.74 5.86
C SER A 60 -8.56 -13.74 7.35
N CYS A 61 -8.43 -12.60 8.03
CA CYS A 61 -8.74 -12.45 9.45
C CYS A 61 -10.21 -12.72 9.75
N VAL A 62 -11.12 -12.19 8.92
CA VAL A 62 -12.56 -12.43 9.09
C VAL A 62 -12.87 -13.90 8.95
N LYS A 63 -12.31 -14.57 7.95
CA LYS A 63 -12.49 -16.01 7.72
C LYS A 63 -12.01 -16.81 8.93
N GLN A 64 -10.81 -16.53 9.42
CA GLN A 64 -10.26 -17.20 10.59
C GLN A 64 -11.10 -16.95 11.83
N ALA A 65 -11.63 -15.75 12.00
CA ALA A 65 -12.46 -15.39 13.14
C ALA A 65 -13.73 -16.24 13.19
N PHE A 66 -14.38 -16.49 12.04
CA PHE A 66 -15.53 -17.36 11.95
C PHE A 66 -15.18 -18.82 12.29
N GLU A 67 -14.01 -19.28 11.85
CA GLU A 67 -13.55 -20.65 12.10
C GLU A 67 -13.13 -20.88 13.55
N GLN A 68 -12.52 -19.88 14.19
CA GLN A 68 -11.92 -20.01 15.52
C GLN A 68 -12.76 -19.40 16.65
N GLY A 69 -13.81 -18.66 16.33
CA GLY A 69 -14.68 -18.05 17.33
C GLY A 69 -14.09 -16.85 18.06
N ASN A 70 -13.04 -16.22 17.53
CA ASN A 70 -12.39 -15.06 18.15
C ASN A 70 -12.65 -13.76 17.35
N ALA A 71 -13.89 -13.60 16.84
CA ALA A 71 -14.26 -12.50 15.98
C ALA A 71 -14.04 -11.13 16.60
N GLU A 72 -14.35 -10.97 17.90
CA GLU A 72 -14.22 -9.68 18.60
C GLU A 72 -12.76 -9.20 18.61
N GLU A 73 -11.83 -10.08 18.93
CA GLU A 73 -10.40 -9.78 18.95
C GLU A 73 -9.90 -9.36 17.57
N LYS A 74 -10.32 -10.07 16.52
CA LYS A 74 -9.94 -9.78 15.15
C LYS A 74 -10.53 -8.46 14.64
N ILE A 75 -11.76 -8.15 15.05
CA ILE A 75 -12.39 -6.86 14.71
C ILE A 75 -11.60 -5.70 15.32
N ASP A 76 -11.18 -5.83 16.57
CA ASP A 76 -10.37 -4.82 17.26
C ASP A 76 -9.04 -4.60 16.52
N GLU A 77 -8.39 -5.69 16.09
CA GLU A 77 -7.15 -5.62 15.29
C GLU A 77 -7.38 -4.85 13.98
N MET A 78 -8.47 -5.16 13.27
CA MET A 78 -8.83 -4.50 12.00
C MET A 78 -9.12 -3.01 12.21
N ILE A 79 -9.81 -2.65 13.27
CA ILE A 79 -10.09 -1.26 13.60
C ILE A 79 -8.78 -0.50 13.85
N GLY A 80 -7.83 -1.12 14.56
CA GLY A 80 -6.52 -0.53 14.78
C GLY A 80 -5.76 -0.25 13.49
N VAL A 81 -5.80 -1.20 12.54
CA VAL A 81 -5.18 -1.03 11.21
C VAL A 81 -5.83 0.10 10.43
N LEU A 82 -7.17 0.14 10.38
CA LEU A 82 -7.90 1.19 9.71
C LEU A 82 -7.57 2.57 10.27
N HIS A 83 -7.45 2.66 11.59
CA HIS A 83 -7.11 3.91 12.26
C HIS A 83 -5.74 4.44 11.82
N LYS A 84 -4.76 3.56 11.64
CA LYS A 84 -3.43 3.93 11.13
C LYS A 84 -3.48 4.45 9.70
N ILE A 85 -4.29 3.83 8.85
CA ILE A 85 -4.41 4.23 7.44
C ILE A 85 -5.07 5.60 7.31
N MET A 86 -6.05 5.89 8.15
CA MET A 86 -6.83 7.12 8.11
C MET A 86 -6.10 8.34 8.70
N LYS A 87 -4.96 8.12 9.33
CA LYS A 87 -4.08 9.19 9.75
C LYS A 87 -3.29 9.72 8.55
#